data_d28d3f1ce9b07d64cdabe0638fcb1cc9
#
_entry.id   d28d3f1ce9b07d64cdabe0638fcb1cc9
#
_cell.length_a   1.000
_cell.length_b   1.000
_cell.length_c   1.000
_cell.angle_alpha   90.00
_cell.angle_beta   90.00
_cell.angle_gamma   90.00
#
_symmetry.space_group_name_H-M   'P 1'
#
loop_
_entity.id
_entity.type
_entity.pdbx_description
1 polymer ?
#
loop_
_entity_poly.entity_id
_entity_poly.type
_entity_poly.pdbx_seq_one_letter_code
_entity_poly.pdbx_strand_id
1 'polypeptide(L)'
;MRRYGFPVAPEQVSGFMQAVTLLGPRSMADIHEAALATLAPPPDRRDEFEAHFQSYFYGNTVAVVEGEADEETRIKDDGGANDEDNEVARQAEGGALSSGAEQLSARDFQRVGDGLAAFRRKLASALPARRSFRTVRTHARGKLDLRRSLREIVSADGDIPSPLLRRRQTVSRKLLLLIDVSGSMKLYTSDYLKLAHAAVQGADRAEIFTFGTRLTRITTALRIRDRDQALARVAALVDDWDGGTRMGPTLLAFLSVPRFSSLARGAAVVILSDALERGDHAELEMAMRRLSARAFRLSLATPLAGDPRFRPATAALRAILPVLDDLVDGSSIAGLTDFILSLARPAPAAAAIWKRVS
;
A
#
# COMPACT_ATOMS: atom_id res chain seq x y z
N MET A 1 -10.72 -20.22 -21.19
CA MET A 1 -10.44 -20.50 -22.62
C MET A 1 -11.64 -21.08 -23.35
N ARG A 2 -12.15 -22.30 -23.06
CA ARG A 2 -13.35 -22.86 -23.74
C ARG A 2 -14.58 -21.95 -23.69
N ARG A 3 -14.84 -21.27 -22.59
CA ARG A 3 -15.93 -20.27 -22.46
C ARG A 3 -15.82 -19.08 -23.41
N TYR A 4 -14.63 -18.80 -23.91
CA TYR A 4 -14.31 -17.68 -24.81
C TYR A 4 -14.04 -18.16 -26.25
N GLY A 5 -14.53 -19.36 -26.60
CA GLY A 5 -14.46 -19.86 -27.96
C GLY A 5 -13.09 -20.35 -28.43
N PHE A 6 -12.15 -20.57 -27.52
CA PHE A 6 -10.88 -21.22 -27.87
C PHE A 6 -11.05 -22.75 -27.88
N PRO A 7 -10.75 -23.41 -29.00
CA PRO A 7 -10.83 -24.87 -29.10
C PRO A 7 -9.64 -25.48 -28.34
N VAL A 8 -9.81 -25.74 -27.05
CA VAL A 8 -8.76 -26.36 -26.21
C VAL A 8 -9.12 -27.85 -26.03
N ALA A 9 -8.26 -28.73 -26.53
CA ALA A 9 -8.41 -30.18 -26.37
C ALA A 9 -8.05 -30.60 -24.92
N PRO A 10 -8.63 -31.73 -24.41
CA PRO A 10 -8.30 -32.24 -23.08
C PRO A 10 -6.79 -32.51 -22.90
N GLU A 11 -6.13 -32.98 -23.94
CA GLU A 11 -4.70 -33.30 -23.98
C GLU A 11 -3.86 -32.03 -23.79
N GLN A 12 -4.27 -30.91 -24.37
CA GLN A 12 -3.59 -29.60 -24.19
C GLN A 12 -3.69 -29.12 -22.75
N VAL A 13 -4.83 -29.35 -22.08
CA VAL A 13 -4.96 -28.99 -20.66
C VAL A 13 -4.04 -29.87 -19.81
N SER A 14 -3.98 -31.16 -20.09
CA SER A 14 -3.07 -32.07 -19.39
C SER A 14 -1.62 -31.73 -19.65
N GLY A 15 -1.26 -31.40 -20.89
CA GLY A 15 0.07 -30.92 -21.26
C GLY A 15 0.45 -29.60 -20.55
N PHE A 16 -0.46 -28.67 -20.43
CA PHE A 16 -0.26 -27.44 -19.68
C PHE A 16 0.05 -27.71 -18.19
N MET A 17 -0.75 -28.56 -17.55
CA MET A 17 -0.53 -28.91 -16.15
C MET A 17 0.82 -29.63 -15.93
N GLN A 18 1.20 -30.52 -16.86
CA GLN A 18 2.51 -31.19 -16.83
C GLN A 18 3.65 -30.19 -17.04
N ALA A 19 3.54 -29.28 -18.00
CA ALA A 19 4.56 -28.26 -18.27
C ALA A 19 4.75 -27.35 -17.04
N VAL A 20 3.67 -26.88 -16.40
CA VAL A 20 3.72 -26.10 -15.17
C VAL A 20 4.39 -26.89 -14.04
N THR A 21 4.12 -28.19 -13.92
CA THR A 21 4.72 -29.04 -12.89
C THR A 21 6.22 -29.25 -13.12
N LEU A 22 6.65 -29.44 -14.37
CA LEU A 22 8.04 -29.65 -14.75
C LEU A 22 8.89 -28.38 -14.61
N LEU A 23 8.34 -27.23 -15.01
CA LEU A 23 9.02 -25.94 -14.89
C LEU A 23 9.16 -25.47 -13.44
N GLY A 24 8.31 -25.95 -12.52
CA GLY A 24 8.30 -25.54 -11.14
C GLY A 24 8.11 -24.03 -11.07
N PRO A 25 6.91 -23.46 -11.28
CA PRO A 25 6.68 -22.07 -11.64
C PRO A 25 7.22 -21.14 -10.56
N ARG A 26 8.26 -20.38 -10.90
CA ARG A 26 8.88 -19.37 -10.04
C ARG A 26 8.26 -17.99 -10.26
N SER A 27 7.62 -17.81 -11.41
CA SER A 27 6.98 -16.56 -11.83
C SER A 27 5.70 -16.84 -12.61
N MET A 28 4.85 -15.83 -12.76
CA MET A 28 3.69 -15.90 -13.66
C MET A 28 4.11 -15.92 -15.13
N ALA A 29 5.29 -15.41 -15.45
CA ALA A 29 5.86 -15.50 -16.78
C ALA A 29 6.10 -16.98 -17.19
N ASP A 30 6.60 -17.81 -16.29
CA ASP A 30 6.80 -19.24 -16.54
C ASP A 30 5.46 -19.96 -16.84
N ILE A 31 4.39 -19.59 -16.11
CA ILE A 31 3.04 -20.13 -16.34
C ILE A 31 2.49 -19.64 -17.69
N HIS A 32 2.75 -18.38 -18.04
CA HIS A 32 2.34 -17.78 -19.30
C HIS A 32 3.05 -18.45 -20.49
N GLU A 33 4.36 -18.64 -20.43
CA GLU A 33 5.12 -19.35 -21.47
C GLU A 33 4.66 -20.81 -21.61
N ALA A 34 4.42 -21.50 -20.49
CA ALA A 34 3.85 -22.84 -20.52
C ALA A 34 2.47 -22.86 -21.19
N ALA A 35 1.64 -21.86 -20.94
CA ALA A 35 0.31 -21.73 -21.56
C ALA A 35 0.42 -21.46 -23.07
N LEU A 36 1.29 -20.56 -23.51
CA LEU A 36 1.53 -20.31 -24.92
C LEU A 36 2.04 -21.55 -25.66
N ALA A 37 2.99 -22.28 -25.05
CA ALA A 37 3.57 -23.47 -25.65
C ALA A 37 2.60 -24.64 -25.77
N THR A 38 1.71 -24.84 -24.79
CA THR A 38 0.85 -26.02 -24.73
C THR A 38 -0.56 -25.78 -25.27
N LEU A 39 -1.12 -24.58 -25.08
CA LEU A 39 -2.45 -24.24 -25.58
C LEU A 39 -2.42 -23.71 -27.02
N ALA A 40 -1.24 -23.29 -27.51
CA ALA A 40 -0.95 -22.89 -28.88
C ALA A 40 -2.09 -22.06 -29.54
N PRO A 41 -2.39 -20.85 -29.01
CA PRO A 41 -3.46 -20.03 -29.60
C PRO A 41 -3.12 -19.66 -31.06
N PRO A 42 -4.12 -19.60 -31.96
CA PRO A 42 -3.90 -19.13 -33.32
C PRO A 42 -3.24 -17.75 -33.34
N PRO A 43 -2.31 -17.50 -34.27
CA PRO A 43 -1.56 -16.22 -34.31
C PRO A 43 -2.45 -14.97 -34.37
N ASP A 44 -3.57 -15.06 -35.10
CA ASP A 44 -4.58 -14.02 -35.27
C ASP A 44 -5.42 -13.74 -34.03
N ARG A 45 -5.42 -14.66 -33.05
CA ARG A 45 -6.17 -14.55 -31.80
C ARG A 45 -5.25 -14.51 -30.56
N ARG A 46 -3.97 -14.22 -30.77
CA ARG A 46 -2.98 -14.23 -29.69
C ARG A 46 -3.24 -13.10 -28.69
N ASP A 47 -3.63 -11.93 -29.18
CA ASP A 47 -3.96 -10.79 -28.31
C ASP A 47 -5.23 -11.04 -27.48
N GLU A 48 -6.22 -11.72 -28.05
CA GLU A 48 -7.42 -12.15 -27.34
C GLU A 48 -7.11 -13.22 -26.28
N PHE A 49 -6.22 -14.15 -26.60
CA PHE A 49 -5.71 -15.14 -25.64
C PHE A 49 -5.00 -14.46 -24.47
N GLU A 50 -4.15 -13.48 -24.78
CA GLU A 50 -3.42 -12.70 -23.79
C GLU A 50 -4.37 -11.97 -22.84
N ALA A 51 -5.37 -11.28 -23.38
CA ALA A 51 -6.38 -10.57 -22.60
C ALA A 51 -7.13 -11.53 -21.66
N HIS A 52 -7.51 -12.73 -22.16
CA HIS A 52 -8.17 -13.73 -21.33
C HIS A 52 -7.25 -14.41 -20.33
N PHE A 53 -5.99 -14.60 -20.67
CA PHE A 53 -4.99 -15.13 -19.74
C PHE A 53 -4.76 -14.13 -18.59
N GLN A 54 -4.59 -12.87 -18.91
CA GLN A 54 -4.45 -11.78 -17.96
C GLN A 54 -5.69 -11.68 -17.06
N SER A 55 -6.89 -11.68 -17.64
CA SER A 55 -8.14 -11.64 -16.90
C SER A 55 -8.32 -12.84 -15.95
N TYR A 56 -7.92 -14.04 -16.36
CA TYR A 56 -8.08 -15.25 -15.56
C TYR A 56 -7.07 -15.38 -14.42
N PHE A 57 -5.78 -15.12 -14.69
CA PHE A 57 -4.71 -15.35 -13.73
C PHE A 57 -4.42 -14.14 -12.85
N TYR A 58 -4.74 -12.92 -13.33
CA TYR A 58 -4.53 -11.67 -12.57
C TYR A 58 -5.83 -11.08 -12.03
N GLY A 59 -6.99 -11.69 -12.37
CA GLY A 59 -8.32 -11.19 -12.02
C GLY A 59 -8.68 -9.91 -12.81
N ASN A 60 -9.96 -9.56 -12.83
CA ASN A 60 -10.41 -8.31 -13.47
C ASN A 60 -10.02 -7.06 -12.68
N THR A 61 -8.99 -7.12 -11.89
CA THR A 61 -8.53 -6.00 -11.07
C THR A 61 -7.26 -5.44 -11.66
N VAL A 62 -7.42 -4.26 -12.16
CA VAL A 62 -6.42 -3.58 -12.90
C VAL A 62 -5.53 -2.74 -11.99
N ALA A 63 -4.26 -3.08 -11.85
CA ALA A 63 -3.28 -2.27 -11.17
C ALA A 63 -2.56 -1.35 -12.17
N VAL A 64 -2.56 -0.05 -11.94
CA VAL A 64 -1.67 0.86 -12.65
C VAL A 64 -0.30 0.79 -11.99
N VAL A 65 0.68 0.32 -12.72
CA VAL A 65 2.08 0.28 -12.25
C VAL A 65 2.85 1.36 -13.00
N GLU A 66 3.24 2.42 -12.29
CA GLU A 66 4.31 3.28 -12.78
C GLU A 66 5.64 2.57 -12.54
N GLY A 67 6.28 2.11 -13.61
CA GLY A 67 7.68 1.69 -13.59
C GLY A 67 8.60 2.91 -13.53
N GLU A 68 9.81 2.71 -13.03
CA GLU A 68 10.87 3.70 -13.25
C GLU A 68 11.02 3.88 -14.78
N ALA A 69 10.79 5.10 -15.19
CA ALA A 69 11.06 5.74 -16.46
C ALA A 69 10.34 5.27 -17.74
N ASP A 70 9.88 4.03 -17.96
CA ASP A 70 9.46 3.70 -19.32
C ASP A 70 8.23 2.80 -19.54
N GLU A 71 7.50 2.31 -18.51
CA GLU A 71 6.30 1.52 -18.77
C GLU A 71 5.15 1.82 -17.81
N GLU A 72 4.19 2.61 -18.26
CA GLU A 72 2.88 2.75 -17.63
C GLU A 72 1.99 1.57 -18.05
N THR A 73 1.86 0.60 -17.18
CA THR A 73 0.88 -0.47 -17.39
C THR A 73 -0.44 -0.09 -16.73
N ARG A 74 -1.39 0.35 -17.52
CA ARG A 74 -2.77 0.61 -17.10
C ARG A 74 -3.58 -0.66 -17.31
N ILE A 75 -4.17 -1.14 -16.27
CA ILE A 75 -5.07 -2.26 -16.32
C ILE A 75 -6.51 -1.75 -16.08
N LYS A 76 -7.48 -1.91 -16.96
CA LYS A 76 -8.88 -1.48 -16.84
C LYS A 76 -9.78 -2.63 -16.41
N ASP A 77 -10.69 -2.38 -15.49
CA ASP A 77 -11.82 -3.27 -15.23
C ASP A 77 -12.97 -2.86 -16.16
N ASP A 78 -13.37 -3.78 -17.04
CA ASP A 78 -14.51 -3.59 -17.94
C ASP A 78 -15.76 -4.12 -17.25
N GLY A 79 -16.39 -3.30 -16.47
CA GLY A 79 -17.72 -3.51 -15.91
C GLY A 79 -18.60 -2.32 -16.27
N GLY A 80 -19.17 -2.38 -17.47
CA GLY A 80 -20.04 -1.34 -17.98
C GLY A 80 -21.31 -1.15 -17.17
N ALA A 81 -21.72 0.09 -17.04
CA ALA A 81 -23.11 0.54 -17.13
C ALA A 81 -23.11 2.06 -17.31
N ASN A 82 -23.76 2.45 -18.38
CA ASN A 82 -24.17 3.82 -18.70
C ASN A 82 -24.85 4.51 -17.52
N ASP A 83 -24.70 5.80 -17.37
CA ASP A 83 -25.80 6.71 -17.67
C ASP A 83 -25.37 8.18 -17.64
N GLU A 84 -26.05 8.88 -18.48
CA GLU A 84 -25.96 10.23 -18.96
C GLU A 84 -26.25 11.32 -17.91
N ASP A 85 -25.74 12.51 -18.26
CA ASP A 85 -26.28 13.85 -17.99
C ASP A 85 -26.46 14.34 -16.54
N ASN A 86 -25.65 15.33 -16.16
CA ASN A 86 -26.20 16.68 -16.02
C ASN A 86 -25.14 17.76 -15.79
N GLU A 87 -24.94 18.59 -16.82
CA GLU A 87 -24.44 19.94 -16.68
C GLU A 87 -25.46 20.80 -15.94
N VAL A 88 -25.07 21.43 -14.85
CA VAL A 88 -25.63 22.75 -14.50
C VAL A 88 -24.54 23.60 -13.86
N ALA A 89 -24.03 24.50 -14.66
CA ALA A 89 -23.34 25.68 -14.19
C ALA A 89 -24.28 26.55 -13.35
N ARG A 90 -23.80 27.01 -12.21
CA ARG A 90 -24.30 28.23 -11.57
C ARG A 90 -23.15 29.02 -11.00
N GLN A 91 -22.81 30.06 -11.72
CA GLN A 91 -22.21 31.27 -11.18
C GLN A 91 -23.14 31.87 -10.13
N ALA A 92 -22.59 32.26 -9.01
CA ALA A 92 -23.18 33.26 -8.18
C ALA A 92 -22.06 34.13 -7.60
N GLU A 93 -22.01 35.34 -8.11
CA GLU A 93 -21.36 36.48 -7.48
C GLU A 93 -22.06 36.81 -6.17
N GLY A 94 -21.30 37.19 -5.16
CA GLY A 94 -21.88 37.65 -3.88
C GLY A 94 -20.79 38.04 -2.89
N GLY A 95 -20.52 39.35 -2.86
CA GLY A 95 -19.56 40.13 -2.10
C GLY A 95 -19.37 39.83 -0.63
N ALA A 96 -18.17 40.16 -0.25
CA ALA A 96 -17.65 40.66 1.01
C ALA A 96 -18.55 40.59 2.26
N LEU A 97 -18.35 39.54 3.07
CA LEU A 97 -18.47 39.52 4.53
C LEU A 97 -17.76 38.28 5.08
N SER A 98 -16.43 38.28 5.01
CA SER A 98 -15.61 37.13 5.46
C SER A 98 -14.38 37.59 6.21
N SER A 99 -14.48 37.97 7.47
CA SER A 99 -13.24 38.25 8.22
C SER A 99 -12.95 37.34 9.40
N GLY A 100 -13.96 36.63 9.93
CA GLY A 100 -13.78 35.73 11.08
C GLY A 100 -13.55 34.26 10.69
N ALA A 101 -14.34 33.74 9.77
CA ALA A 101 -14.25 32.34 9.33
C ALA A 101 -13.00 32.07 8.47
N GLU A 102 -12.61 33.04 7.61
CA GLU A 102 -11.39 32.93 6.79
C GLU A 102 -10.12 33.01 7.63
N GLN A 103 -10.09 33.84 8.69
CA GLN A 103 -8.94 33.89 9.59
C GLN A 103 -8.80 32.64 10.44
N LEU A 104 -9.91 32.02 10.86
CA LEU A 104 -9.90 30.72 11.55
C LEU A 104 -9.45 29.62 10.62
N SER A 105 -9.98 29.56 9.40
CA SER A 105 -9.56 28.56 8.39
C SER A 105 -8.07 28.74 8.00
N ALA A 106 -7.59 29.95 7.79
CA ALA A 106 -6.19 30.22 7.50
C ALA A 106 -5.25 29.79 8.65
N ARG A 107 -5.64 30.01 9.91
CA ARG A 107 -4.87 29.55 11.08
C ARG A 107 -4.87 28.03 11.20
N ASP A 108 -5.96 27.36 10.90
CA ASP A 108 -6.05 25.90 10.92
C ASP A 108 -5.25 25.29 9.78
N PHE A 109 -5.27 25.87 8.59
CA PHE A 109 -4.40 25.47 7.47
C PHE A 109 -2.91 25.64 7.82
N GLN A 110 -2.54 26.71 8.49
CA GLN A 110 -1.15 26.94 8.89
C GLN A 110 -0.70 25.96 9.99
N ARG A 111 -1.55 25.68 10.98
CA ARG A 111 -1.30 24.66 12.01
C ARG A 111 -1.15 23.25 11.43
N VAL A 112 -1.98 22.87 10.46
CA VAL A 112 -1.87 21.60 9.75
C VAL A 112 -0.57 21.55 8.95
N GLY A 113 -0.19 22.64 8.28
CA GLY A 113 1.08 22.75 7.55
C GLY A 113 2.30 22.58 8.45
N ASP A 114 2.33 23.23 9.61
CA ASP A 114 3.40 23.12 10.60
C ASP A 114 3.47 21.71 11.21
N GLY A 115 2.33 21.11 11.48
CA GLY A 115 2.20 19.74 11.97
C GLY A 115 2.78 18.72 11.00
N LEU A 116 2.45 18.82 9.70
CA LEU A 116 2.99 17.96 8.66
C LEU A 116 4.49 18.17 8.42
N ALA A 117 5.00 19.40 8.54
CA ALA A 117 6.43 19.67 8.45
C ALA A 117 7.19 19.03 9.63
N ALA A 118 6.65 19.11 10.84
CA ALA A 118 7.21 18.46 12.02
C ALA A 118 7.16 16.93 11.90
N PHE A 119 6.05 16.38 11.43
CA PHE A 119 5.87 14.95 11.12
C PHE A 119 6.94 14.47 10.14
N ARG A 120 7.09 15.14 8.99
CA ARG A 120 8.10 14.82 7.98
C ARG A 120 9.51 14.71 8.57
N ARG A 121 9.92 15.68 9.41
CA ARG A 121 11.26 15.67 10.04
C ARG A 121 11.47 14.52 11.02
N LYS A 122 10.43 14.10 11.74
CA LYS A 122 10.51 13.07 12.79
C LYS A 122 10.29 11.65 12.28
N LEU A 123 9.62 11.48 11.14
CA LEU A 123 9.11 10.19 10.67
C LEU A 123 10.20 9.13 10.55
N ALA A 124 11.32 9.43 9.89
CA ALA A 124 12.38 8.43 9.66
C ALA A 124 12.92 7.83 10.96
N SER A 125 13.04 8.63 12.01
CA SER A 125 13.51 8.19 13.32
C SER A 125 12.44 7.55 14.19
N ALA A 126 11.16 7.87 13.94
CA ALA A 126 10.02 7.37 14.69
C ALA A 126 9.52 6.01 14.19
N LEU A 127 9.89 5.60 12.96
CA LEU A 127 9.48 4.31 12.43
C LEU A 127 10.14 3.15 13.19
N PRO A 128 9.43 2.01 13.37
CA PRO A 128 10.00 0.83 14.00
C PRO A 128 11.29 0.38 13.31
N ALA A 129 12.31 0.06 14.08
CA ALA A 129 13.59 -0.36 13.56
C ALA A 129 13.70 -1.89 13.46
N ARG A 130 14.53 -2.38 12.54
CA ARG A 130 14.91 -3.79 12.44
C ARG A 130 16.40 -3.95 12.21
N ARG A 131 16.98 -5.02 12.68
CA ARG A 131 18.36 -5.38 12.35
C ARG A 131 18.43 -5.89 10.91
N SER A 132 19.25 -5.23 10.11
CA SER A 132 19.57 -5.68 8.73
C SER A 132 20.51 -6.88 8.75
N PHE A 133 20.50 -7.68 7.67
CA PHE A 133 21.53 -8.68 7.46
C PHE A 133 22.87 -8.03 7.06
N ARG A 134 22.86 -6.81 6.55
CA ARG A 134 24.07 -6.05 6.23
C ARG A 134 24.79 -5.64 7.51
N THR A 135 26.11 -5.80 7.48
CA THR A 135 27.00 -5.39 8.58
C THR A 135 27.75 -4.12 8.19
N VAL A 136 27.96 -3.26 9.16
CA VAL A 136 28.79 -2.05 9.03
C VAL A 136 29.96 -2.15 10.00
N ARG A 137 31.07 -1.50 9.63
CA ARG A 137 32.24 -1.36 10.50
C ARG A 137 31.86 -0.57 11.76
N THR A 138 32.47 -0.91 12.87
CA THR A 138 32.30 -0.17 14.13
C THR A 138 33.58 -0.22 14.92
N HIS A 139 33.87 0.87 15.63
CA HIS A 139 35.00 0.95 16.54
C HIS A 139 34.60 0.67 18.00
N ALA A 140 33.28 0.61 18.27
CA ALA A 140 32.78 0.43 19.63
C ALA A 140 32.41 -1.05 19.90
N ARG A 141 31.12 -1.37 19.92
CA ARG A 141 30.62 -2.72 20.23
C ARG A 141 30.27 -3.47 18.95
N GLY A 142 30.82 -4.69 18.75
CA GLY A 142 30.56 -5.50 17.56
C GLY A 142 31.13 -6.89 17.65
N LYS A 143 30.93 -7.69 16.62
CA LYS A 143 31.60 -8.98 16.43
C LYS A 143 32.89 -8.75 15.67
N LEU A 144 33.93 -9.51 16.01
CA LEU A 144 35.21 -9.48 15.28
C LEU A 144 34.99 -9.81 13.81
N ASP A 145 35.55 -8.99 12.90
CA ASP A 145 35.62 -9.27 11.47
C ASP A 145 36.96 -10.00 11.17
N LEU A 146 36.99 -11.30 11.52
CA LEU A 146 38.21 -12.12 11.38
C LEU A 146 38.84 -12.00 10.00
N ARG A 147 38.03 -12.08 8.93
CA ARG A 147 38.55 -12.06 7.56
C ARG A 147 39.29 -10.77 7.21
N ARG A 148 38.82 -9.63 7.73
CA ARG A 148 39.47 -8.34 7.52
C ARG A 148 40.63 -8.12 8.46
N SER A 149 40.48 -8.49 9.73
CA SER A 149 41.56 -8.39 10.70
C SER A 149 42.77 -9.21 10.29
N LEU A 150 42.57 -10.45 9.79
CA LEU A 150 43.65 -11.28 9.27
C LEU A 150 44.34 -10.66 8.05
N ARG A 151 43.59 -10.05 7.12
CA ARG A 151 44.21 -9.36 5.98
C ARG A 151 45.05 -8.16 6.41
N GLU A 152 44.58 -7.43 7.42
CA GLU A 152 45.29 -6.26 7.94
C GLU A 152 46.58 -6.66 8.67
N ILE A 153 46.53 -7.77 9.44
CA ILE A 153 47.70 -8.36 10.08
C ILE A 153 48.75 -8.77 9.01
N VAL A 154 48.30 -9.43 7.95
CA VAL A 154 49.21 -9.84 6.88
C VAL A 154 49.80 -8.65 6.13
N SER A 155 49.00 -7.59 5.92
CA SER A 155 49.47 -6.37 5.23
C SER A 155 50.36 -5.48 6.11
N ALA A 156 50.36 -5.70 7.43
CA ALA A 156 51.14 -4.97 8.43
C ALA A 156 52.31 -5.82 8.96
N ASP A 157 52.81 -6.80 8.16
CA ASP A 157 53.93 -7.65 8.51
C ASP A 157 53.84 -8.33 9.89
N GLY A 158 52.62 -8.64 10.33
CA GLY A 158 52.36 -9.34 11.60
C GLY A 158 52.08 -8.39 12.78
N ASP A 159 52.20 -7.10 12.62
CA ASP A 159 51.74 -6.14 13.63
C ASP A 159 50.21 -6.26 13.82
N ILE A 160 49.76 -6.31 15.08
CA ILE A 160 48.32 -6.43 15.38
C ILE A 160 47.75 -5.04 15.58
N PRO A 161 47.22 -4.41 14.51
CA PRO A 161 46.43 -3.21 14.68
C PRO A 161 45.13 -3.54 15.44
N SER A 162 44.44 -2.55 15.89
CA SER A 162 43.19 -2.71 16.63
C SER A 162 42.21 -3.64 15.89
N PRO A 163 41.59 -4.63 16.56
CA PRO A 163 40.72 -5.60 15.89
C PRO A 163 39.55 -4.91 15.22
N LEU A 164 39.34 -5.24 13.95
CA LEU A 164 38.22 -4.69 13.18
C LEU A 164 36.89 -5.34 13.63
N LEU A 165 35.98 -4.49 14.09
CA LEU A 165 34.69 -4.94 14.53
C LEU A 165 33.61 -4.64 13.49
N ARG A 166 32.58 -5.48 13.43
CA ARG A 166 31.38 -5.29 12.62
C ARG A 166 30.11 -5.46 13.44
N ARG A 167 29.11 -4.66 13.17
CA ARG A 167 27.77 -4.80 13.74
C ARG A 167 26.71 -4.86 12.65
N ARG A 168 25.59 -5.52 12.91
CA ARG A 168 24.43 -5.45 12.02
C ARG A 168 23.89 -4.02 11.98
N GLN A 169 23.67 -3.50 10.79
CA GLN A 169 23.06 -2.19 10.60
C GLN A 169 21.59 -2.25 11.10
N THR A 170 21.19 -1.24 11.84
CA THR A 170 19.78 -1.02 12.16
C THR A 170 19.18 -0.13 11.08
N VAL A 171 18.06 -0.54 10.51
CA VAL A 171 17.34 0.19 9.47
C VAL A 171 15.87 0.34 9.87
N SER A 172 15.27 1.45 9.53
CA SER A 172 13.83 1.66 9.73
C SER A 172 13.04 0.65 8.88
N ARG A 173 11.91 0.20 9.41
CA ARG A 173 10.95 -0.61 8.65
C ARG A 173 10.29 0.26 7.58
N LYS A 174 9.73 -0.38 6.57
CA LYS A 174 8.90 0.31 5.58
C LYS A 174 7.62 0.80 6.25
N LEU A 175 7.14 1.96 5.81
CA LEU A 175 5.77 2.41 6.06
C LEU A 175 4.96 2.16 4.79
N LEU A 176 3.88 1.40 4.89
CA LEU A 176 2.95 1.16 3.80
C LEU A 176 1.61 1.80 4.18
N LEU A 177 1.20 2.81 3.41
CA LEU A 177 -0.13 3.42 3.55
C LEU A 177 -1.02 2.91 2.43
N LEU A 178 -2.20 2.43 2.79
CA LEU A 178 -3.26 2.01 1.88
C LEU A 178 -4.44 2.95 2.13
N ILE A 179 -4.76 3.81 1.17
CA ILE A 179 -5.71 4.91 1.32
C ILE A 179 -6.96 4.60 0.51
N ASP A 180 -8.08 4.53 1.18
CA ASP A 180 -9.39 4.44 0.57
C ASP A 180 -9.78 5.78 -0.06
N VAL A 181 -10.16 5.76 -1.34
CA VAL A 181 -10.60 6.94 -2.10
C VAL A 181 -12.06 6.83 -2.53
N SER A 182 -12.83 5.96 -1.90
CA SER A 182 -14.25 5.81 -2.16
C SER A 182 -15.05 7.06 -1.81
N GLY A 183 -16.28 7.14 -2.32
CA GLY A 183 -17.15 8.30 -2.12
C GLY A 183 -17.42 8.62 -0.66
N SER A 184 -17.52 7.62 0.24
CA SER A 184 -17.68 7.83 1.68
C SER A 184 -16.46 8.49 2.33
N MET A 185 -15.26 8.31 1.75
CA MET A 185 -14.00 8.86 2.24
C MET A 185 -13.66 10.25 1.68
N LYS A 186 -14.50 10.80 0.79
CA LYS A 186 -14.24 12.06 0.06
C LYS A 186 -13.82 13.24 0.96
N LEU A 187 -14.43 13.37 2.12
CA LEU A 187 -14.12 14.44 3.08
C LEU A 187 -12.70 14.34 3.64
N TYR A 188 -12.14 13.14 3.74
CA TYR A 188 -10.85 12.86 4.38
C TYR A 188 -9.73 12.67 3.36
N THR A 189 -10.06 12.34 2.12
CA THR A 189 -9.10 11.96 1.07
C THR A 189 -8.03 13.02 0.84
N SER A 190 -8.41 14.30 0.74
CA SER A 190 -7.45 15.39 0.57
C SER A 190 -6.43 15.45 1.69
N ASP A 191 -6.86 15.27 2.92
CA ASP A 191 -6.00 15.32 4.10
C ASP A 191 -5.11 14.09 4.21
N TYR A 192 -5.62 12.93 3.85
CA TYR A 192 -4.83 11.70 3.77
C TYR A 192 -3.75 11.77 2.69
N LEU A 193 -4.04 12.40 1.56
CA LEU A 193 -3.03 12.62 0.51
C LEU A 193 -1.95 13.62 0.92
N LYS A 194 -2.28 14.68 1.66
CA LYS A 194 -1.30 15.60 2.26
C LYS A 194 -0.41 14.88 3.26
N LEU A 195 -1.00 14.03 4.12
CA LEU A 195 -0.27 13.16 5.04
C LEU A 195 0.66 12.19 4.31
N ALA A 196 0.15 11.55 3.25
CA ALA A 196 0.91 10.63 2.40
C ALA A 196 2.10 11.31 1.72
N HIS A 197 1.90 12.52 1.19
CA HIS A 197 2.99 13.34 0.64
C HIS A 197 4.06 13.61 1.70
N ALA A 198 3.65 14.07 2.89
CA ALA A 198 4.59 14.30 3.99
C ALA A 198 5.33 13.02 4.42
N ALA A 199 4.67 11.85 4.37
CA ALA A 199 5.27 10.56 4.68
C ALA A 199 6.34 10.15 3.65
N VAL A 200 6.06 10.32 2.34
CA VAL A 200 7.02 10.02 1.27
C VAL A 200 8.22 10.96 1.32
N GLN A 201 8.00 12.25 1.64
CA GLN A 201 9.07 13.22 1.78
C GLN A 201 9.88 13.06 3.09
N GLY A 202 9.33 12.36 4.08
CA GLY A 202 9.94 12.17 5.41
C GLY A 202 10.63 10.82 5.61
N ALA A 203 10.37 9.82 4.78
CA ALA A 203 10.93 8.48 4.93
C ALA A 203 11.22 7.83 3.58
N ASP A 204 12.50 7.47 3.35
CA ASP A 204 12.96 6.83 2.11
C ASP A 204 12.23 5.53 1.74
N ARG A 205 11.57 4.91 2.71
CA ARG A 205 10.92 3.61 2.56
C ARG A 205 9.42 3.68 2.83
N ALA A 206 8.81 4.81 2.53
CA ALA A 206 7.36 4.95 2.51
C ALA A 206 6.82 4.54 1.14
N GLU A 207 5.78 3.71 1.14
CA GLU A 207 5.05 3.27 -0.04
C GLU A 207 3.57 3.55 0.14
N ILE A 208 2.97 4.15 -0.86
CA ILE A 208 1.59 4.63 -0.79
C ILE A 208 0.79 4.06 -1.95
N PHE A 209 -0.37 3.52 -1.63
CA PHE A 209 -1.36 3.07 -2.60
C PHE A 209 -2.70 3.71 -2.26
N THR A 210 -3.46 4.05 -3.27
CA THR A 210 -4.88 4.32 -3.17
C THR A 210 -5.66 3.11 -3.63
N PHE A 211 -6.82 2.91 -3.05
CA PHE A 211 -7.76 1.87 -3.47
C PHE A 211 -9.20 2.39 -3.37
N GLY A 212 -10.03 1.92 -4.27
CA GLY A 212 -11.46 2.13 -4.37
C GLY A 212 -11.97 0.97 -5.19
N THR A 213 -12.40 1.20 -6.42
CA THR A 213 -12.63 0.12 -7.40
C THR A 213 -11.32 -0.40 -7.98
N ARG A 214 -10.26 0.40 -7.97
CA ARG A 214 -8.92 0.07 -8.48
C ARG A 214 -7.85 0.31 -7.41
N LEU A 215 -6.74 -0.41 -7.58
CA LEU A 215 -5.53 -0.23 -6.78
C LEU A 215 -4.53 0.60 -7.58
N THR A 216 -4.13 1.76 -7.07
CA THR A 216 -3.16 2.64 -7.73
C THR A 216 -1.97 2.92 -6.81
N ARG A 217 -0.75 2.68 -7.28
CA ARG A 217 0.47 3.07 -6.57
C ARG A 217 0.78 4.53 -6.87
N ILE A 218 0.69 5.39 -5.86
CA ILE A 218 0.89 6.84 -6.02
C ILE A 218 2.23 7.34 -5.44
N THR A 219 3.09 6.44 -4.96
CA THR A 219 4.37 6.80 -4.33
C THR A 219 5.22 7.69 -5.23
N THR A 220 5.33 7.36 -6.52
CA THR A 220 6.18 8.10 -7.48
C THR A 220 5.69 9.53 -7.66
N ALA A 221 4.38 9.73 -7.81
CA ALA A 221 3.78 11.06 -7.90
C ALA A 221 4.03 11.89 -6.63
N LEU A 222 3.94 11.25 -5.45
CA LEU A 222 4.17 11.91 -4.16
C LEU A 222 5.66 12.22 -3.89
N ARG A 223 6.61 11.73 -4.69
CA ARG A 223 8.03 12.13 -4.61
C ARG A 223 8.30 13.54 -5.14
N ILE A 224 7.38 14.12 -5.90
CA ILE A 224 7.45 15.52 -6.32
C ILE A 224 7.49 16.39 -5.04
N ARG A 225 8.47 17.30 -4.94
CA ARG A 225 8.67 18.10 -3.72
C ARG A 225 7.56 19.11 -3.49
N ASP A 226 7.10 19.71 -4.57
CA ASP A 226 5.97 20.62 -4.51
C ASP A 226 4.69 19.82 -4.25
N ARG A 227 4.01 20.16 -3.16
CA ARG A 227 2.82 19.42 -2.73
C ARG A 227 1.68 19.51 -3.71
N ASP A 228 1.44 20.70 -4.24
CA ASP A 228 0.26 20.94 -5.06
C ASP A 228 0.44 20.29 -6.43
N GLN A 229 1.67 20.30 -6.98
CA GLN A 229 2.03 19.52 -8.17
C GLN A 229 1.92 18.01 -7.92
N ALA A 230 2.39 17.53 -6.77
CA ALA A 230 2.27 16.12 -6.41
C ALA A 230 0.81 15.67 -6.35
N LEU A 231 -0.05 16.45 -5.68
CA LEU A 231 -1.48 16.15 -5.55
C LEU A 231 -2.20 16.25 -6.91
N ALA A 232 -1.87 17.21 -7.76
CA ALA A 232 -2.38 17.29 -9.12
C ALA A 232 -1.98 16.05 -9.95
N ARG A 233 -0.74 15.58 -9.82
CA ARG A 233 -0.29 14.34 -10.47
C ARG A 233 -1.02 13.12 -9.94
N VAL A 234 -1.26 13.02 -8.65
CA VAL A 234 -2.08 11.95 -8.04
C VAL A 234 -3.50 12.00 -8.58
N ALA A 235 -4.10 13.19 -8.65
CA ALA A 235 -5.45 13.36 -9.19
C ALA A 235 -5.57 12.90 -10.65
N ALA A 236 -4.53 13.07 -11.43
CA ALA A 236 -4.48 12.60 -12.82
C ALA A 236 -4.25 11.08 -12.96
N LEU A 237 -3.73 10.41 -11.91
CA LEU A 237 -3.46 8.96 -11.91
C LEU A 237 -4.65 8.14 -11.39
N VAL A 238 -5.44 8.71 -10.50
CA VAL A 238 -6.57 8.04 -9.86
C VAL A 238 -7.83 8.43 -10.63
N ASP A 239 -8.30 7.55 -11.49
CA ASP A 239 -9.45 7.79 -12.37
C ASP A 239 -10.81 7.69 -11.64
N ASP A 240 -10.87 7.11 -10.43
CA ASP A 240 -12.12 6.69 -9.81
C ASP A 240 -12.21 7.15 -8.33
N TRP A 241 -12.47 8.45 -8.16
CA TRP A 241 -12.55 9.08 -6.84
C TRP A 241 -13.87 8.84 -6.08
N ASP A 242 -14.92 8.43 -6.77
CA ASP A 242 -16.26 8.29 -6.21
C ASP A 242 -16.83 6.86 -6.37
N GLY A 243 -16.01 5.90 -6.77
CA GLY A 243 -16.38 4.50 -6.93
C GLY A 243 -16.76 3.80 -5.62
N GLY A 244 -17.50 2.72 -5.72
CA GLY A 244 -17.84 1.89 -4.56
C GLY A 244 -16.61 1.18 -3.98
N THR A 245 -16.52 1.06 -2.66
CA THR A 245 -15.41 0.36 -2.02
C THR A 245 -15.57 -1.15 -2.14
N ARG A 246 -14.60 -1.80 -2.76
CA ARG A 246 -14.41 -3.26 -2.75
C ARG A 246 -13.05 -3.54 -2.13
N MET A 247 -12.93 -3.27 -0.85
CA MET A 247 -11.67 -3.33 -0.11
C MET A 247 -11.07 -4.74 -0.13
N GLY A 248 -11.90 -5.77 0.09
CA GLY A 248 -11.47 -7.17 0.09
C GLY A 248 -10.78 -7.58 -1.20
N PRO A 249 -11.46 -7.55 -2.37
CA PRO A 249 -10.88 -7.85 -3.67
C PRO A 249 -9.64 -7.04 -3.98
N THR A 250 -9.65 -5.74 -3.71
CA THR A 250 -8.52 -4.85 -4.02
C THR A 250 -7.29 -5.17 -3.17
N LEU A 251 -7.45 -5.48 -1.89
CA LEU A 251 -6.34 -5.93 -1.04
C LEU A 251 -5.85 -7.33 -1.45
N LEU A 252 -6.72 -8.23 -1.91
CA LEU A 252 -6.30 -9.51 -2.47
C LEU A 252 -5.50 -9.30 -3.76
N ALA A 253 -5.90 -8.37 -4.62
CA ALA A 253 -5.13 -8.00 -5.81
C ALA A 253 -3.75 -7.43 -5.44
N PHE A 254 -3.65 -6.55 -4.44
CA PHE A 254 -2.36 -6.10 -3.91
C PHE A 254 -1.47 -7.28 -3.47
N LEU A 255 -2.05 -8.27 -2.82
CA LEU A 255 -1.33 -9.44 -2.31
C LEU A 255 -0.96 -10.45 -3.39
N SER A 256 -1.72 -10.51 -4.49
CA SER A 256 -1.47 -11.41 -5.62
C SER A 256 -0.26 -10.98 -6.46
N VAL A 257 0.05 -9.68 -6.49
CA VAL A 257 1.21 -9.15 -7.20
C VAL A 257 2.46 -9.29 -6.32
N PRO A 258 3.46 -10.14 -6.69
CA PRO A 258 4.64 -10.39 -5.86
C PRO A 258 5.43 -9.13 -5.51
N ARG A 259 5.53 -8.19 -6.45
CA ARG A 259 6.18 -6.88 -6.26
C ARG A 259 5.50 -6.08 -5.14
N PHE A 260 4.16 -6.04 -5.12
CA PHE A 260 3.41 -5.29 -4.12
C PHE A 260 3.36 -6.01 -2.77
N SER A 261 3.05 -7.30 -2.77
CA SER A 261 3.01 -8.09 -1.53
C SER A 261 4.34 -8.10 -0.79
N SER A 262 5.48 -7.97 -1.50
CA SER A 262 6.80 -7.83 -0.90
C SER A 262 6.99 -6.52 -0.12
N LEU A 263 6.21 -5.48 -0.45
CA LEU A 263 6.23 -4.19 0.27
C LEU A 263 5.64 -4.32 1.67
N ALA A 264 4.61 -5.15 1.84
CA ALA A 264 3.99 -5.42 3.14
C ALA A 264 4.90 -6.23 4.08
N ARG A 265 5.87 -7.01 3.53
CA ARG A 265 6.71 -7.89 4.36
C ARG A 265 7.56 -7.11 5.36
N GLY A 266 7.21 -7.28 6.64
CA GLY A 266 7.86 -6.63 7.78
C GLY A 266 7.69 -5.11 7.80
N ALA A 267 6.71 -4.57 7.07
CA ALA A 267 6.34 -3.16 7.07
C ALA A 267 5.40 -2.83 8.25
N ALA A 268 5.37 -1.57 8.66
CA ALA A 268 4.23 -1.02 9.37
C ALA A 268 3.19 -0.64 8.31
N VAL A 269 2.05 -1.32 8.32
CA VAL A 269 0.94 -1.13 7.38
C VAL A 269 -0.15 -0.34 8.07
N VAL A 270 -0.54 0.77 7.49
CA VAL A 270 -1.66 1.58 7.97
C VAL A 270 -2.68 1.70 6.84
N ILE A 271 -3.88 1.25 7.10
CA ILE A 271 -5.01 1.33 6.19
C ILE A 271 -5.87 2.50 6.66
N LEU A 272 -6.17 3.41 5.75
CA LEU A 272 -7.01 4.59 5.98
C LEU A 272 -8.33 4.38 5.24
N SER A 273 -9.38 3.94 5.96
CA SER A 273 -10.68 3.57 5.38
C SER A 273 -11.75 3.54 6.47
N ASP A 274 -13.00 3.74 6.09
CA ASP A 274 -14.14 3.50 6.96
C ASP A 274 -14.47 1.99 7.11
N ALA A 275 -13.82 1.15 6.31
CA ALA A 275 -14.02 -0.30 6.25
C ALA A 275 -15.50 -0.70 6.01
N LEU A 276 -16.23 0.11 5.26
CA LEU A 276 -17.59 -0.18 4.83
C LEU A 276 -17.53 -1.05 3.55
N GLU A 277 -17.39 -2.36 3.74
CA GLU A 277 -17.39 -3.32 2.64
C GLU A 277 -18.81 -3.49 2.08
N ARG A 278 -18.95 -3.38 0.77
CA ARG A 278 -20.20 -3.70 0.07
C ARG A 278 -20.17 -5.17 -0.38
N GLY A 279 -20.96 -6.00 0.30
CA GLY A 279 -21.09 -7.42 -0.06
C GLY A 279 -20.51 -8.37 0.98
N ASP A 280 -19.97 -9.51 0.52
CA ASP A 280 -19.40 -10.52 1.40
C ASP A 280 -18.03 -10.07 1.95
N HIS A 281 -17.92 -10.08 3.28
CA HIS A 281 -16.69 -9.69 3.99
C HIS A 281 -15.63 -10.81 4.04
N ALA A 282 -15.91 -12.00 3.50
CA ALA A 282 -14.97 -13.13 3.54
C ALA A 282 -13.65 -12.81 2.80
N GLU A 283 -13.71 -12.11 1.66
CA GLU A 283 -12.52 -11.70 0.93
C GLU A 283 -11.72 -10.66 1.71
N LEU A 284 -12.37 -9.71 2.38
CA LEU A 284 -11.73 -8.74 3.25
C LEU A 284 -11.03 -9.44 4.43
N GLU A 285 -11.71 -10.35 5.10
CA GLU A 285 -11.13 -11.13 6.20
C GLU A 285 -9.89 -11.91 5.74
N MET A 286 -9.98 -12.57 4.58
CA MET A 286 -8.86 -13.31 3.99
C MET A 286 -7.68 -12.38 3.67
N ALA A 287 -7.94 -11.22 3.06
CA ALA A 287 -6.92 -10.23 2.72
C ALA A 287 -6.22 -9.70 3.97
N MET A 288 -6.99 -9.34 5.00
CA MET A 288 -6.47 -8.80 6.24
C MET A 288 -5.64 -9.82 7.02
N ARG A 289 -6.07 -11.09 7.08
CA ARG A 289 -5.27 -12.19 7.65
C ARG A 289 -3.94 -12.37 6.91
N ARG A 290 -3.96 -12.32 5.57
CA ARG A 290 -2.74 -12.45 4.75
C ARG A 290 -1.82 -11.24 4.90
N LEU A 291 -2.36 -10.03 5.07
CA LEU A 291 -1.59 -8.81 5.35
C LEU A 291 -0.97 -8.88 6.73
N SER A 292 -1.74 -9.20 7.77
CA SER A 292 -1.26 -9.34 9.14
C SER A 292 -0.12 -10.35 9.25
N ALA A 293 -0.24 -11.50 8.58
CA ALA A 293 0.83 -12.51 8.56
C ALA A 293 2.15 -12.02 7.91
N ARG A 294 2.11 -10.97 7.10
CA ARG A 294 3.29 -10.38 6.42
C ARG A 294 3.82 -9.14 7.08
N ALA A 295 2.93 -8.33 7.61
CA ALA A 295 3.25 -7.05 8.24
C ALA A 295 4.05 -7.23 9.54
N PHE A 296 4.75 -6.20 9.95
CA PHE A 296 5.26 -6.08 11.30
C PHE A 296 4.17 -5.59 12.25
N ARG A 297 3.32 -4.71 11.75
CA ARG A 297 2.18 -4.11 12.46
C ARG A 297 1.12 -3.75 11.43
N LEU A 298 -0.12 -4.14 11.67
CA LEU A 298 -1.27 -3.85 10.81
C LEU A 298 -2.27 -3.00 11.58
N SER A 299 -2.46 -1.79 11.11
CA SER A 299 -3.33 -0.81 11.76
C SER A 299 -4.42 -0.35 10.80
N LEU A 300 -5.64 -0.19 11.30
CA LEU A 300 -6.75 0.45 10.61
C LEU A 300 -7.03 1.79 11.28
N ALA A 301 -6.96 2.86 10.51
CA ALA A 301 -7.39 4.18 10.92
C ALA A 301 -8.71 4.51 10.21
N THR A 302 -9.77 4.67 10.98
CA THR A 302 -11.10 4.96 10.47
C THR A 302 -11.61 6.28 11.00
N PRO A 303 -12.14 7.17 10.13
CA PRO A 303 -12.73 8.42 10.59
C PRO A 303 -13.96 8.19 11.50
N LEU A 304 -14.61 7.03 11.38
CA LEU A 304 -15.75 6.68 12.22
C LEU A 304 -15.38 6.61 13.71
N ALA A 305 -14.14 6.25 14.03
CA ALA A 305 -13.65 6.16 15.41
C ALA A 305 -13.46 7.53 16.09
N GLY A 306 -13.61 8.63 15.36
CA GLY A 306 -13.67 9.98 15.92
C GLY A 306 -14.99 10.28 16.66
N ASP A 307 -16.05 9.52 16.40
CA ASP A 307 -17.30 9.63 17.17
C ASP A 307 -17.16 8.83 18.49
N PRO A 308 -17.36 9.46 19.66
CA PRO A 308 -17.34 8.75 20.94
C PRO A 308 -18.35 7.59 21.05
N ARG A 309 -19.39 7.61 20.23
CA ARG A 309 -20.41 6.57 20.16
C ARG A 309 -20.02 5.41 19.24
N PHE A 310 -18.93 5.55 18.49
CA PHE A 310 -18.51 4.53 17.56
C PHE A 310 -18.32 3.18 18.24
N ARG A 311 -18.86 2.14 17.62
CA ARG A 311 -18.65 0.74 17.99
C ARG A 311 -18.33 -0.02 16.71
N PRO A 312 -17.32 -0.90 16.70
CA PRO A 312 -17.00 -1.75 15.56
C PRO A 312 -18.06 -2.86 15.40
N ALA A 313 -19.29 -2.45 15.05
CA ALA A 313 -20.46 -3.32 15.05
C ALA A 313 -20.74 -3.99 13.71
N THR A 314 -20.19 -3.48 12.59
CA THR A 314 -20.38 -4.09 11.27
C THR A 314 -19.75 -5.49 11.21
N ALA A 315 -20.36 -6.39 10.43
CA ALA A 315 -19.84 -7.76 10.26
C ALA A 315 -18.39 -7.74 9.74
N ALA A 316 -18.09 -6.87 8.78
CA ALA A 316 -16.76 -6.68 8.23
C ALA A 316 -15.73 -6.27 9.30
N LEU A 317 -16.02 -5.22 10.08
CA LEU A 317 -15.11 -4.77 11.15
C LEU A 317 -14.90 -5.84 12.22
N ARG A 318 -15.97 -6.54 12.64
CA ARG A 318 -15.85 -7.64 13.61
C ARG A 318 -14.97 -8.77 13.11
N ALA A 319 -15.06 -9.11 11.83
CA ALA A 319 -14.25 -10.18 11.22
C ALA A 319 -12.77 -9.82 11.19
N ILE A 320 -12.40 -8.56 10.91
CA ILE A 320 -11.00 -8.15 10.79
C ILE A 320 -10.37 -7.69 12.11
N LEU A 321 -11.16 -7.28 13.11
CA LEU A 321 -10.67 -6.78 14.40
C LEU A 321 -9.64 -7.71 15.09
N PRO A 322 -9.80 -9.05 15.10
CA PRO A 322 -8.83 -9.95 15.73
C PRO A 322 -7.45 -9.96 15.09
N VAL A 323 -7.32 -9.54 13.84
CA VAL A 323 -6.05 -9.55 13.08
C VAL A 323 -5.40 -8.18 12.99
N LEU A 324 -6.05 -7.15 13.52
CA LEU A 324 -5.50 -5.80 13.65
C LEU A 324 -4.68 -5.67 14.93
N ASP A 325 -3.53 -5.01 14.81
CA ASP A 325 -2.77 -4.55 15.98
C ASP A 325 -3.39 -3.28 16.57
N ASP A 326 -3.93 -2.40 15.72
CA ASP A 326 -4.55 -1.14 16.11
C ASP A 326 -5.81 -0.85 15.32
N LEU A 327 -6.78 -0.26 16.02
CA LEU A 327 -7.93 0.43 15.44
C LEU A 327 -7.93 1.85 16.03
N VAL A 328 -7.72 2.86 15.18
CA VAL A 328 -7.48 4.24 15.63
C VAL A 328 -8.40 5.23 14.94
N ASP A 329 -8.57 6.38 15.56
CA ASP A 329 -9.27 7.52 14.98
C ASP A 329 -8.48 8.08 13.79
N GLY A 330 -9.13 8.06 12.62
CA GLY A 330 -8.64 8.62 11.36
C GLY A 330 -9.24 10.00 11.03
N SER A 331 -10.08 10.57 11.87
CA SER A 331 -10.82 11.78 11.55
C SER A 331 -9.95 13.05 11.47
N SER A 332 -8.75 13.04 12.06
CA SER A 332 -7.87 14.20 12.08
C SER A 332 -6.44 13.89 11.63
N ILE A 333 -5.84 14.80 10.88
CA ILE A 333 -4.41 14.71 10.47
C ILE A 333 -3.50 14.69 11.71
N ALA A 334 -3.78 15.51 12.71
CA ALA A 334 -2.97 15.57 13.93
C ALA A 334 -2.94 14.22 14.65
N GLY A 335 -4.11 13.60 14.87
CA GLY A 335 -4.19 12.27 15.47
C GLY A 335 -3.46 11.21 14.65
N LEU A 336 -3.60 11.24 13.32
CA LEU A 336 -2.91 10.31 12.41
C LEU A 336 -1.40 10.51 12.42
N THR A 337 -0.88 11.74 12.42
CA THR A 337 0.55 12.01 12.51
C THR A 337 1.13 11.51 13.82
N ASP A 338 0.47 11.77 14.94
CA ASP A 338 0.89 11.30 16.26
C ASP A 338 0.85 9.77 16.35
N PHE A 339 -0.19 9.14 15.81
CA PHE A 339 -0.28 7.69 15.73
C PHE A 339 0.87 7.09 14.93
N ILE A 340 1.12 7.58 13.70
CA ILE A 340 2.19 7.06 12.84
C ILE A 340 3.57 7.26 13.50
N LEU A 341 3.81 8.37 14.18
CA LEU A 341 5.03 8.60 14.95
C LEU A 341 5.14 7.66 16.17
N SER A 342 4.05 7.08 16.62
CA SER A 342 4.02 6.12 17.73
C SER A 342 4.22 4.66 17.32
N LEU A 343 4.31 4.33 16.04
CA LEU A 343 4.34 2.95 15.51
C LEU A 343 5.50 2.10 16.05
N ALA A 344 6.57 2.71 16.55
CA ALA A 344 7.67 1.98 17.19
C ALA A 344 7.32 1.46 18.60
N ARG A 345 6.27 2.01 19.23
CA ARG A 345 5.80 1.56 20.54
C ARG A 345 5.01 0.25 20.41
N PRO A 346 5.02 -0.63 21.43
CA PRO A 346 4.17 -1.82 21.42
C PRO A 346 2.71 -1.44 21.18
N ALA A 347 2.04 -2.18 20.31
CA ALA A 347 0.60 -2.01 20.08
C ALA A 347 -0.16 -2.75 21.19
N PRO A 348 -1.14 -2.14 21.82
CA PRO A 348 -2.16 -2.89 22.54
C PRO A 348 -3.02 -3.59 21.47
N ALA A 349 -3.28 -4.89 21.60
CA ALA A 349 -4.13 -5.61 20.65
C ALA A 349 -5.48 -4.86 20.48
N ALA A 350 -5.85 -4.51 19.26
CA ALA A 350 -7.06 -3.72 18.98
C ALA A 350 -8.33 -4.38 19.59
N ALA A 351 -8.41 -5.71 19.51
CA ALA A 351 -9.50 -6.47 20.13
C ALA A 351 -9.57 -6.34 21.66
N ALA A 352 -8.45 -6.10 22.34
CA ALA A 352 -8.42 -5.95 23.78
C ALA A 352 -8.92 -4.57 24.26
N ILE A 353 -8.71 -3.54 23.44
CA ILE A 353 -9.18 -2.18 23.74
C ILE A 353 -10.71 -2.14 23.68
N TRP A 354 -11.28 -2.71 22.63
CA TRP A 354 -12.73 -2.63 22.40
C TRP A 354 -13.56 -3.62 23.24
N LYS A 355 -12.94 -4.72 23.73
CA LYS A 355 -13.58 -5.60 24.73
C LYS A 355 -13.70 -4.99 26.11
N ARG A 356 -12.93 -3.95 26.46
CA ARG A 356 -13.01 -3.26 27.76
C ARG A 356 -14.05 -2.15 27.78
N VAL A 357 -14.57 -1.76 26.62
CA VAL A 357 -15.52 -0.66 26.46
C VAL A 357 -16.95 -1.17 26.21
N SER A 358 -17.12 -2.46 26.01
CA SER A 358 -18.40 -3.18 25.95
C SER A 358 -18.69 -3.86 27.27
#